data_7fd083ef5b71de59309cd71f114c6b5f
#
_entry.id   7fd083ef5b71de59309cd71f114c6b5f
#
_cell.length_a   1.000
_cell.length_b   1.000
_cell.length_c   1.000
_cell.angle_alpha   90.00
_cell.angle_beta   90.00
_cell.angle_gamma   90.00
#
_symmetry.space_group_name_H-M   'P 1'
#
loop_
_entity.id
_entity.type
_entity.pdbx_description
1 polymer ?
#
loop_
_entity_poly.entity_id
_entity_poly.type
_entity_poly.pdbx_seq_one_letter_code
_entity_poly.pdbx_strand_id
1 'polypeptide(L)'
;MKLVGTRPIHTDRLVLRRWSVDDAQQMYDNLASDTEATRFVTWPPHPNVDATRLLLTGWVRGYDDPATFNWAVWLDEVIIGQIAVVDVDTRVNLAELGYCFGRRWWNHGYATETVKAVMSYLFDIAQVNNCLLYTSDAADE
;
A
#
# COMPACT_ATOMS: atom_id res chain seq x y z
N MET A 1 16.58 -4.25 10.69
CA MET A 1 15.56 -3.31 10.19
C MET A 1 15.21 -2.31 11.27
N LYS A 2 15.08 -1.05 10.90
CA LYS A 2 14.63 -0.01 11.83
C LYS A 2 13.11 0.11 11.81
N LEU A 3 12.52 0.16 12.99
CA LEU A 3 11.08 0.28 13.17
C LEU A 3 10.71 1.77 13.19
N VAL A 4 10.65 2.37 12.01
CA VAL A 4 10.40 3.81 11.86
C VAL A 4 8.94 4.13 11.57
N GLY A 5 8.11 3.11 11.34
CA GLY A 5 6.70 3.29 11.03
C GLY A 5 6.45 3.81 9.63
N THR A 6 5.19 4.11 9.37
CA THR A 6 4.75 4.65 8.10
C THR A 6 4.90 6.17 8.11
N ARG A 7 5.78 6.70 7.27
CA ARG A 7 6.01 8.14 7.09
C ARG A 7 5.63 8.54 5.67
N PRO A 8 5.25 9.81 5.46
CA PRO A 8 4.92 10.27 4.10
C PRO A 8 6.08 10.11 3.14
N ILE A 9 5.77 9.70 1.90
CA ILE A 9 6.73 9.61 0.82
C ILE A 9 6.19 10.42 -0.35
N HIS A 10 7.05 11.25 -0.95
CA HIS A 10 6.69 12.04 -2.13
C HIS A 10 7.48 11.55 -3.32
N THR A 11 6.80 11.37 -4.45
CA THR A 11 7.42 11.06 -5.73
C THR A 11 7.12 12.20 -6.72
N ASP A 12 7.52 12.04 -7.97
CA ASP A 12 7.28 13.08 -8.98
C ASP A 12 5.78 13.35 -9.18
N ARG A 13 4.95 12.32 -9.12
CA ARG A 13 3.53 12.44 -9.41
C ARG A 13 2.62 12.10 -8.23
N LEU A 14 3.16 11.44 -7.19
CA LEU A 14 2.35 10.79 -6.17
C LEU A 14 2.74 11.24 -4.77
N VAL A 15 1.78 11.12 -3.85
CA VAL A 15 2.04 11.25 -2.42
C VAL A 15 1.53 9.97 -1.75
N LEU A 16 2.41 9.32 -1.00
CA LEU A 16 2.09 8.17 -0.19
C LEU A 16 1.97 8.63 1.25
N ARG A 17 0.84 8.37 1.87
CA ARG A 17 0.62 8.79 3.26
C ARG A 17 -0.24 7.78 4.00
N ARG A 18 -0.28 7.90 5.33
CA ARG A 18 -1.10 7.03 6.16
C ARG A 18 -2.56 7.09 5.75
N TRP A 19 -3.24 5.96 5.88
CA TRP A 19 -4.68 5.91 5.73
C TRP A 19 -5.37 6.66 6.86
N SER A 20 -6.56 7.17 6.56
CA SER A 20 -7.51 7.70 7.52
C SER A 20 -8.84 6.99 7.31
N VAL A 21 -9.64 6.85 8.36
CA VAL A 21 -10.99 6.27 8.23
C VAL A 21 -11.85 7.12 7.27
N ASP A 22 -11.58 8.41 7.18
CA ASP A 22 -12.27 9.30 6.24
C ASP A 22 -11.99 8.96 4.76
N ASP A 23 -10.97 8.16 4.49
CA ASP A 23 -10.62 7.72 3.14
C ASP A 23 -11.49 6.56 2.63
N ALA A 24 -12.39 6.05 3.47
CA ALA A 24 -13.13 4.81 3.17
C ALA A 24 -13.92 4.86 1.87
N GLN A 25 -14.59 5.98 1.59
CA GLN A 25 -15.41 6.07 0.37
C GLN A 25 -14.55 6.01 -0.87
N GLN A 26 -13.46 6.77 -0.92
CA GLN A 26 -12.56 6.74 -2.07
C GLN A 26 -11.91 5.37 -2.23
N MET A 27 -11.44 4.77 -1.13
CA MET A 27 -10.84 3.45 -1.20
C MET A 27 -11.83 2.42 -1.74
N TYR A 28 -13.07 2.44 -1.25
CA TYR A 28 -14.10 1.53 -1.73
C TYR A 28 -14.38 1.73 -3.22
N ASP A 29 -14.66 2.97 -3.62
CA ASP A 29 -15.05 3.28 -4.99
C ASP A 29 -13.91 3.01 -5.99
N ASN A 30 -12.68 3.32 -5.61
CA ASN A 30 -11.57 3.32 -6.56
C ASN A 30 -10.84 1.99 -6.64
N LEU A 31 -10.82 1.19 -5.57
CA LEU A 31 -10.06 -0.07 -5.59
C LEU A 31 -10.71 -1.22 -4.81
N ALA A 32 -11.28 -1.00 -3.64
CA ALA A 32 -11.64 -2.11 -2.75
C ALA A 32 -12.87 -2.90 -3.20
N SER A 33 -13.73 -2.33 -4.01
CA SER A 33 -14.91 -3.01 -4.54
C SER A 33 -14.61 -3.85 -5.79
N ASP A 34 -13.40 -3.73 -6.34
CA ASP A 34 -13.04 -4.34 -7.64
C ASP A 34 -12.29 -5.65 -7.41
N THR A 35 -12.87 -6.76 -7.90
CA THR A 35 -12.28 -8.09 -7.80
C THR A 35 -10.91 -8.18 -8.47
N GLU A 36 -10.76 -7.54 -9.64
CA GLU A 36 -9.49 -7.58 -10.35
C GLU A 36 -8.42 -6.73 -9.65
N ALA A 37 -8.79 -5.57 -9.15
CA ALA A 37 -7.86 -4.70 -8.45
C ALA A 37 -7.36 -5.34 -7.15
N THR A 38 -8.21 -6.11 -6.44
CA THR A 38 -7.87 -6.73 -5.16
C THR A 38 -7.31 -8.14 -5.30
N ARG A 39 -7.09 -8.60 -6.49
CA ARG A 39 -6.70 -9.97 -6.78
C ARG A 39 -5.40 -10.41 -6.12
N PHE A 40 -4.46 -9.50 -5.93
CA PHE A 40 -3.12 -9.80 -5.44
C PHE A 40 -2.83 -9.23 -4.05
N VAL A 41 -3.87 -8.87 -3.30
CA VAL A 41 -3.71 -8.42 -1.91
C VAL A 41 -4.20 -9.47 -0.94
N THR A 42 -3.92 -9.29 0.34
CA THR A 42 -4.24 -10.26 1.38
C THR A 42 -5.68 -10.18 1.87
N TRP A 43 -6.46 -9.21 1.37
CA TRP A 43 -7.84 -9.01 1.79
C TRP A 43 -8.79 -9.13 0.59
N PRO A 44 -10.03 -9.63 0.80
CA PRO A 44 -11.00 -9.83 -0.30
C PRO A 44 -11.59 -8.50 -0.75
N PRO A 45 -12.20 -8.46 -1.96
CA PRO A 45 -12.95 -7.28 -2.36
C PRO A 45 -14.08 -7.01 -1.37
N HIS A 46 -14.39 -5.73 -1.15
CA HIS A 46 -15.39 -5.34 -0.18
C HIS A 46 -16.80 -5.29 -0.79
N PRO A 47 -17.81 -5.83 -0.08
CA PRO A 47 -19.18 -5.80 -0.60
C PRO A 47 -19.85 -4.42 -0.45
N ASN A 48 -19.35 -3.57 0.44
CA ASN A 48 -19.90 -2.24 0.68
C ASN A 48 -18.84 -1.35 1.38
N VAL A 49 -19.15 -0.07 1.49
CA VAL A 49 -18.23 0.90 2.09
C VAL A 49 -18.02 0.66 3.59
N ASP A 50 -18.99 0.06 4.26
CA ASP A 50 -18.86 -0.23 5.70
C ASP A 50 -17.75 -1.25 5.94
N ALA A 51 -17.61 -2.23 5.05
CA ALA A 51 -16.49 -3.18 5.13
C ALA A 51 -15.15 -2.47 4.98
N THR A 52 -15.07 -1.49 4.07
CA THR A 52 -13.86 -0.68 3.88
C THR A 52 -13.58 0.15 5.13
N ARG A 53 -14.61 0.76 5.70
CA ARG A 53 -14.45 1.57 6.92
C ARG A 53 -13.94 0.72 8.09
N LEU A 54 -14.45 -0.50 8.21
CA LEU A 54 -14.00 -1.43 9.25
C LEU A 54 -12.53 -1.80 9.06
N LEU A 55 -12.12 -2.11 7.83
CA LEU A 55 -10.73 -2.44 7.52
C LEU A 55 -9.81 -1.26 7.87
N LEU A 56 -10.18 -0.05 7.45
CA LEU A 56 -9.37 1.15 7.71
C LEU A 56 -9.28 1.45 9.20
N THR A 57 -10.33 1.20 9.97
CA THR A 57 -10.27 1.37 11.42
C THR A 57 -9.16 0.51 12.02
N GLY A 58 -9.05 -0.74 11.58
CA GLY A 58 -7.98 -1.64 12.02
C GLY A 58 -6.60 -1.16 11.59
N TRP A 59 -6.46 -0.72 10.34
CA TRP A 59 -5.17 -0.24 9.82
C TRP A 59 -4.70 1.02 10.55
N VAL A 60 -5.62 1.95 10.83
CA VAL A 60 -5.26 3.19 11.54
C VAL A 60 -4.79 2.88 12.96
N ARG A 61 -5.45 1.96 13.65
CA ARG A 61 -4.98 1.50 14.96
C ARG A 61 -3.59 0.88 14.89
N GLY A 62 -3.31 0.16 13.81
CA GLY A 62 -2.02 -0.50 13.60
C GLY A 62 -0.85 0.47 13.50
N TYR A 63 -1.08 1.75 13.19
CA TYR A 63 0.00 2.72 13.07
C TYR A 63 0.70 3.03 14.40
N ASP A 64 0.12 2.65 15.53
CA ASP A 64 0.81 2.75 16.82
C ASP A 64 2.02 1.79 16.89
N ASP A 65 2.02 0.75 16.08
CA ASP A 65 3.15 -0.17 15.97
C ASP A 65 4.15 0.38 14.94
N PRO A 66 5.39 0.70 15.34
CA PRO A 66 6.39 1.23 14.42
C PRO A 66 6.87 0.24 13.36
N ALA A 67 6.47 -1.03 13.47
CA ALA A 67 6.73 -2.05 12.44
C ALA A 67 5.66 -2.07 11.35
N THR A 68 4.66 -1.20 11.42
CA THR A 68 3.60 -1.11 10.43
C THR A 68 4.00 -0.18 9.30
N PHE A 69 3.97 -0.71 8.07
CA PHE A 69 4.26 0.04 6.84
C PHE A 69 3.10 -0.16 5.89
N ASN A 70 2.25 0.86 5.77
CA ASN A 70 1.02 0.79 4.96
C ASN A 70 0.64 2.20 4.52
N TRP A 71 0.58 2.41 3.21
CA TRP A 71 0.33 3.72 2.62
C TRP A 71 -0.86 3.73 1.70
N ALA A 72 -1.62 4.83 1.76
CA ALA A 72 -2.53 5.22 0.70
C ALA A 72 -1.73 5.96 -0.36
N VAL A 73 -1.96 5.65 -1.63
CA VAL A 73 -1.28 6.29 -2.75
C VAL A 73 -2.23 7.31 -3.36
N TRP A 74 -1.81 8.57 -3.32
CA TRP A 74 -2.60 9.71 -3.79
C TRP A 74 -2.01 10.28 -5.07
N LEU A 75 -2.88 10.49 -6.05
CA LEU A 75 -2.59 11.28 -7.24
C LEU A 75 -3.42 12.55 -7.10
N ASP A 76 -2.79 13.65 -6.73
CA ASP A 76 -3.46 14.88 -6.34
C ASP A 76 -4.49 14.61 -5.22
N GLU A 77 -5.77 14.80 -5.46
CA GLU A 77 -6.81 14.61 -4.45
C GLU A 77 -7.52 13.26 -4.54
N VAL A 78 -6.97 12.33 -5.32
CA VAL A 78 -7.60 11.04 -5.59
C VAL A 78 -6.73 9.91 -5.07
N ILE A 79 -7.34 9.00 -4.31
CA ILE A 79 -6.68 7.76 -3.88
C ILE A 79 -6.74 6.77 -5.04
N ILE A 80 -5.57 6.38 -5.53
CA ILE A 80 -5.48 5.46 -6.67
C ILE A 80 -4.97 4.09 -6.30
N GLY A 81 -4.41 3.92 -5.11
CA GLY A 81 -3.83 2.64 -4.73
C GLY A 81 -3.48 2.53 -3.25
N GLN A 82 -2.98 1.35 -2.91
CA GLN A 82 -2.52 0.99 -1.58
C GLN A 82 -1.27 0.14 -1.71
N ILE A 83 -0.30 0.35 -0.82
CA ILE A 83 0.90 -0.48 -0.76
C ILE A 83 1.28 -0.68 0.71
N ALA A 84 1.66 -1.90 1.05
CA ALA A 84 2.01 -2.24 2.43
C ALA A 84 3.08 -3.31 2.48
N VAL A 85 3.82 -3.34 3.59
CA VAL A 85 4.62 -4.50 3.95
C VAL A 85 3.66 -5.52 4.56
N VAL A 86 3.52 -6.66 3.92
CA VAL A 86 2.58 -7.70 4.35
C VAL A 86 3.24 -8.79 5.19
N ASP A 87 4.56 -8.92 5.11
CA ASP A 87 5.32 -9.85 5.92
C ASP A 87 6.77 -9.39 6.05
N VAL A 88 7.39 -9.71 7.18
CA VAL A 88 8.78 -9.39 7.47
C VAL A 88 9.47 -10.61 8.04
N ASP A 89 10.60 -11.00 7.46
CA ASP A 89 11.48 -12.00 8.05
C ASP A 89 12.73 -11.30 8.58
N THR A 90 12.79 -11.11 9.89
CA THR A 90 13.88 -10.37 10.53
C THR A 90 15.20 -11.13 10.53
N ARG A 91 15.16 -12.47 10.38
CA ARG A 91 16.38 -13.29 10.35
C ARG A 91 17.24 -12.97 9.13
N VAL A 92 16.60 -12.68 8.01
CA VAL A 92 17.28 -12.34 6.75
C VAL A 92 17.02 -10.91 6.32
N ASN A 93 16.38 -10.12 7.18
CA ASN A 93 16.05 -8.72 6.94
C ASN A 93 15.31 -8.52 5.62
N LEU A 94 14.27 -9.32 5.42
CA LEU A 94 13.45 -9.38 4.22
C LEU A 94 12.08 -8.79 4.48
N ALA A 95 11.60 -7.94 3.59
CA ALA A 95 10.24 -7.43 3.61
C ALA A 95 9.50 -7.89 2.35
N GLU A 96 8.24 -8.25 2.51
CA GLU A 96 7.37 -8.63 1.40
C GLU A 96 6.32 -7.55 1.21
N LEU A 97 6.20 -7.04 -0.01
CA LEU A 97 5.28 -5.94 -0.35
C LEU A 97 4.04 -6.48 -1.05
N GLY A 98 2.87 -5.99 -0.63
CA GLY A 98 1.62 -6.16 -1.34
C GLY A 98 1.10 -4.81 -1.81
N TYR A 99 0.51 -4.76 -2.99
CA TYR A 99 -0.03 -3.52 -3.50
C TYR A 99 -1.29 -3.76 -4.34
N CYS A 100 -2.12 -2.73 -4.43
CA CYS A 100 -3.37 -2.74 -5.15
C CYS A 100 -3.59 -1.35 -5.76
N PHE A 101 -3.86 -1.29 -7.05
CA PHE A 101 -4.19 -0.05 -7.74
C PHE A 101 -5.51 -0.20 -8.48
N GLY A 102 -6.30 0.86 -8.47
CA GLY A 102 -7.54 0.88 -9.22
C GLY A 102 -7.28 0.73 -10.72
N ARG A 103 -8.13 -0.03 -11.41
CA ARG A 103 -7.92 -0.35 -12.84
C ARG A 103 -7.79 0.86 -13.74
N ARG A 104 -8.45 1.97 -13.41
CA ARG A 104 -8.38 3.20 -14.19
C ARG A 104 -6.97 3.75 -14.32
N TRP A 105 -6.11 3.40 -13.35
CA TRP A 105 -4.75 3.93 -13.28
C TRP A 105 -3.69 2.91 -13.68
N TRP A 106 -4.10 1.73 -14.13
CA TRP A 106 -3.16 0.75 -14.66
C TRP A 106 -2.53 1.25 -15.96
N ASN A 107 -1.34 0.77 -16.27
CA ASN A 107 -0.61 1.09 -17.50
C ASN A 107 -0.19 2.56 -17.62
N HIS A 108 0.00 3.23 -16.48
CA HIS A 108 0.49 4.61 -16.41
C HIS A 108 1.82 4.73 -15.68
N GLY A 109 2.39 3.62 -15.22
CA GLY A 109 3.65 3.61 -14.47
C GLY A 109 3.51 3.99 -13.00
N TYR A 110 2.30 4.18 -12.49
CA TYR A 110 2.10 4.58 -11.09
C TYR A 110 2.54 3.50 -10.11
N ALA A 111 2.23 2.23 -10.40
CA ALA A 111 2.63 1.13 -9.52
C ALA A 111 4.14 0.99 -9.46
N THR A 112 4.83 1.09 -10.60
CA THR A 112 6.28 1.06 -10.66
C THR A 112 6.90 2.21 -9.87
N GLU A 113 6.39 3.41 -10.06
CA GLU A 113 6.85 4.60 -9.33
C GLU A 113 6.68 4.42 -7.82
N THR A 114 5.54 3.89 -7.40
CA THR A 114 5.22 3.62 -5.99
C THR A 114 6.15 2.56 -5.40
N VAL A 115 6.30 1.43 -6.08
CA VAL A 115 7.14 0.32 -5.59
C VAL A 115 8.59 0.78 -5.43
N LYS A 116 9.12 1.51 -6.41
CA LYS A 116 10.49 2.03 -6.32
C LYS A 116 10.67 2.98 -5.14
N ALA A 117 9.71 3.86 -4.90
CA ALA A 117 9.77 4.80 -3.79
C ALA A 117 9.72 4.08 -2.44
N VAL A 118 8.85 3.08 -2.31
CA VAL A 118 8.73 2.31 -1.07
C VAL A 118 9.98 1.45 -0.85
N MET A 119 10.53 0.84 -1.89
CA MET A 119 11.77 0.09 -1.76
C MET A 119 12.92 0.98 -1.30
N SER A 120 13.05 2.18 -1.85
CA SER A 120 14.06 3.14 -1.40
C SER A 120 13.86 3.51 0.08
N TYR A 121 12.63 3.74 0.49
CA TYR A 121 12.30 4.02 1.88
C TYR A 121 12.72 2.87 2.78
N LEU A 122 12.40 1.64 2.40
CA LEU A 122 12.71 0.47 3.21
C LEU A 122 14.23 0.22 3.28
N PHE A 123 14.95 0.39 2.18
CA PHE A 123 16.40 0.20 2.18
C PHE A 123 17.12 1.33 2.92
N ASP A 124 16.76 2.58 2.65
CA ASP A 124 17.53 3.74 3.12
C ASP A 124 17.13 4.15 4.54
N ILE A 125 15.85 4.10 4.87
CA ILE A 125 15.33 4.60 6.14
C ILE A 125 15.07 3.47 7.12
N ALA A 126 14.35 2.43 6.71
CA ALA A 126 14.06 1.28 7.58
C ALA A 126 15.18 0.25 7.59
N GLN A 127 16.16 0.36 6.68
CA GLN A 127 17.34 -0.51 6.60
C GLN A 127 17.00 -1.99 6.38
N VAL A 128 16.03 -2.24 5.53
CA VAL A 128 15.67 -3.58 5.05
C VAL A 128 16.68 -3.97 3.97
N ASN A 129 17.16 -5.19 3.96
CA ASN A 129 18.16 -5.65 2.96
C ASN A 129 17.50 -6.13 1.67
N ASN A 130 16.34 -6.77 1.76
CA ASN A 130 15.67 -7.38 0.62
C ASN A 130 14.18 -7.10 0.64
N CYS A 131 13.58 -6.92 -0.53
CA CYS A 131 12.14 -6.81 -0.70
C CYS A 131 11.65 -7.81 -1.74
N LEU A 132 10.51 -8.44 -1.46
CA LEU A 132 9.78 -9.27 -2.41
C LEU A 132 8.41 -8.66 -2.65
N LEU A 133 7.90 -8.80 -3.87
CA LEU A 133 6.50 -8.46 -4.14
C LEU A 133 5.62 -9.66 -3.80
N TYR A 134 4.53 -9.41 -3.09
CA TYR A 134 3.55 -10.43 -2.74
C TYR A 134 2.95 -11.05 -3.99
N THR A 135 2.70 -10.23 -4.99
CA THR A 135 2.32 -10.70 -6.31
C THR A 135 3.48 -10.51 -7.27
N SER A 136 3.72 -11.51 -8.10
CA SER A 136 4.75 -11.43 -9.12
C SER A 136 4.23 -10.86 -10.43
N ASP A 137 2.94 -10.62 -10.54
CA ASP A 137 2.33 -10.22 -11.79
C ASP A 137 2.36 -8.70 -11.95
N ALA A 138 3.48 -8.21 -12.40
CA ALA A 138 3.66 -6.80 -12.70
C ALA A 138 3.00 -6.38 -14.01
N ALA A 139 2.33 -7.29 -14.68
CA ALA A 139 1.66 -6.99 -15.93
C ALA A 139 0.54 -5.96 -15.75
N ASP A 140 0.06 -5.81 -14.54
CA ASP A 140 -0.93 -4.80 -14.21
C ASP A 140 -0.38 -3.38 -14.28
N GLU A 141 0.89 -3.28 -14.36
CA GLU A 141 1.62 -2.04 -14.54
C GLU A 141 1.43 -1.41 -15.95
#